data_2ceaf258d417d3733ed7478a3dd4fbc5
#
_entry.id   2ceaf258d417d3733ed7478a3dd4fbc5
#
_cell.length_a   1.000
_cell.length_b   1.000
_cell.length_c   1.000
_cell.angle_alpha   90.00
_cell.angle_beta   90.00
_cell.angle_gamma   90.00
#
_symmetry.space_group_name_H-M   'P 1'
#
loop_
_entity.id
_entity.type
_entity.pdbx_description
1 polymer ?
#
loop_
_entity_poly.entity_id
_entity_poly.type
_entity_poly.pdbx_seq_one_letter_code
_entity_poly.pdbx_strand_id
1 'polypeptide(L)'
;KANFQSPTVVLPPALATGNLDIITDAMVREVTVDAAGRATGVHYVDKRTRLDEHARARVVVLAASACESARILLNSKSSLFPDGLANGNGLVGKYVMDTVGAGVGGQIPALENMPPHNADGASAMHVYMPWWLYQEQGRGELDFARGYHIEFGGGRKMPGFGFMGGLAPFTDGAYGQRFKEECRRYYGSFIWFDGRGEMIPNDDCYCEIDPNGVDQWGIPTLRFHWKWSDHELNQARHMQRTFASIIEAMGGQVTSAVHDDGADAIAAPGQIIHEVGGVSMGDAPSTSVLNEFCPAWEVDNLFVPDGGAFVSNADKNPTLSIMAIAWRASDYIVEQLASRSIG
;
A
#
# COMPACT_ATOMS: atom_id res chain seq x y z
N LYS A 1 -14.75 -19.22 5.69
CA LYS A 1 -14.58 -17.81 6.07
C LYS A 1 -14.36 -17.01 4.80
N ALA A 2 -15.12 -15.93 4.60
CA ALA A 2 -15.09 -15.15 3.37
C ALA A 2 -13.81 -14.31 3.23
N ASN A 3 -13.21 -13.86 4.35
CA ASN A 3 -12.04 -13.00 4.36
C ASN A 3 -10.80 -13.77 4.79
N PHE A 4 -9.74 -13.65 3.99
CA PHE A 4 -8.41 -14.10 4.35
C PHE A 4 -7.73 -13.03 5.22
N GLN A 5 -7.35 -13.40 6.44
CA GLN A 5 -6.63 -12.54 7.37
C GLN A 5 -5.62 -13.39 8.15
N SER A 6 -4.42 -12.85 8.39
CA SER A 6 -3.37 -13.57 9.13
C SER A 6 -3.87 -14.10 10.49
N PRO A 7 -4.62 -13.32 11.33
CA PRO A 7 -5.10 -13.81 12.62
C PRO A 7 -6.10 -14.96 12.52
N THR A 8 -6.78 -15.13 11.38
CA THR A 8 -7.83 -16.14 11.22
C THR A 8 -7.43 -17.36 10.40
N VAL A 9 -6.41 -17.23 9.56
CA VAL A 9 -6.03 -18.27 8.59
C VAL A 9 -4.58 -18.75 8.80
N VAL A 10 -3.63 -17.84 9.04
CA VAL A 10 -2.19 -18.17 9.07
C VAL A 10 -1.69 -18.44 10.50
N LEU A 11 -2.02 -17.56 11.45
CA LEU A 11 -1.51 -17.68 12.82
C LEU A 11 -2.05 -18.91 13.59
N PRO A 12 -3.34 -19.31 13.51
CA PRO A 12 -3.82 -20.45 14.27
C PRO A 12 -3.06 -21.76 13.97
N PRO A 13 -2.85 -22.19 12.71
CA PRO A 13 -2.05 -23.38 12.44
C PRO A 13 -0.59 -23.25 12.84
N ALA A 14 0.02 -22.04 12.72
CA ALA A 14 1.38 -21.80 13.16
C ALA A 14 1.52 -21.92 14.68
N LEU A 15 0.60 -21.35 15.46
CA LEU A 15 0.55 -21.50 16.93
C LEU A 15 0.34 -22.97 17.35
N ALA A 16 -0.46 -23.72 16.60
CA ALA A 16 -0.71 -25.15 16.89
C ALA A 16 0.55 -26.03 16.76
N THR A 17 1.59 -25.56 16.07
CA THR A 17 2.89 -26.27 16.03
C THR A 17 3.67 -26.22 17.34
N GLY A 18 3.36 -25.27 18.23
CA GLY A 18 4.14 -24.98 19.45
C GLY A 18 5.50 -24.30 19.18
N ASN A 19 5.79 -23.89 17.94
CA ASN A 19 7.07 -23.29 17.53
C ASN A 19 6.93 -21.77 17.25
N LEU A 20 5.78 -21.16 17.56
CA LEU A 20 5.54 -19.74 17.38
C LEU A 20 5.25 -19.07 18.71
N ASP A 21 6.03 -18.05 19.06
CA ASP A 21 5.75 -17.09 20.12
C ASP A 21 5.37 -15.73 19.50
N ILE A 22 4.38 -15.05 20.09
CA ILE A 22 3.96 -13.72 19.66
C ILE A 22 4.18 -12.73 20.80
N ILE A 23 5.05 -11.77 20.58
CA ILE A 23 5.25 -10.65 21.51
C ILE A 23 4.39 -9.48 21.04
N THR A 24 3.34 -9.20 21.79
CA THR A 24 2.45 -8.05 21.54
C THR A 24 2.94 -6.79 22.25
N ASP A 25 2.41 -5.64 21.87
CA ASP A 25 2.78 -4.35 22.46
C ASP A 25 4.29 -4.02 22.35
N ALA A 26 4.96 -4.57 21.34
CA ALA A 26 6.37 -4.36 21.03
C ALA A 26 6.52 -3.39 19.85
N MET A 27 7.28 -2.30 20.05
CA MET A 27 7.64 -1.37 18.99
C MET A 27 9.10 -1.56 18.63
N VAL A 28 9.38 -2.23 17.52
CA VAL A 28 10.74 -2.49 17.06
C VAL A 28 11.41 -1.16 16.69
N ARG A 29 12.61 -0.96 17.23
CA ARG A 29 13.42 0.24 17.00
C ARG A 29 14.49 0.00 15.94
N GLU A 30 15.23 -1.10 16.09
CA GLU A 30 16.41 -1.40 15.27
C GLU A 30 16.73 -2.90 15.26
N VAL A 31 17.45 -3.33 14.24
CA VAL A 31 18.10 -4.63 14.18
C VAL A 31 19.48 -4.53 14.83
N THR A 32 19.83 -5.49 15.66
CA THR A 32 21.16 -5.56 16.28
C THR A 32 22.10 -6.44 15.46
N VAL A 33 23.40 -6.10 15.46
CA VAL A 33 24.45 -6.85 14.76
C VAL A 33 25.61 -7.19 15.69
N ASP A 34 26.34 -8.24 15.36
CA ASP A 34 27.59 -8.59 16.01
C ASP A 34 28.80 -7.86 15.39
N ALA A 35 30.00 -8.16 15.90
CA ALA A 35 31.25 -7.58 15.41
C ALA A 35 31.60 -8.00 13.96
N ALA A 36 31.00 -9.08 13.45
CA ALA A 36 31.16 -9.54 12.08
C ALA A 36 30.10 -8.94 11.12
N GLY A 37 29.17 -8.10 11.63
CA GLY A 37 28.11 -7.48 10.86
C GLY A 37 26.88 -8.37 10.64
N ARG A 38 26.78 -9.51 11.31
CA ARG A 38 25.61 -10.41 11.20
C ARG A 38 24.50 -9.94 12.13
N ALA A 39 23.26 -10.04 11.66
CA ALA A 39 22.09 -9.74 12.48
C ALA A 39 21.99 -10.73 13.67
N THR A 40 21.70 -10.21 14.87
CA THR A 40 21.61 -10.99 16.13
C THR A 40 20.25 -10.93 16.78
N GLY A 41 19.36 -10.10 16.27
CA GLY A 41 18.01 -9.88 16.79
C GLY A 41 17.50 -8.47 16.58
N VAL A 42 16.57 -8.06 17.41
CA VAL A 42 15.98 -6.71 17.37
C VAL A 42 15.87 -6.10 18.77
N HIS A 43 16.12 -4.81 18.86
CA HIS A 43 15.70 -4.01 20.02
C HIS A 43 14.28 -3.49 19.79
N TYR A 44 13.46 -3.53 20.83
CA TYR A 44 12.10 -2.98 20.80
C TYR A 44 11.75 -2.29 22.11
N VAL A 45 10.82 -1.38 22.06
CA VAL A 45 10.22 -0.75 23.25
C VAL A 45 8.95 -1.52 23.59
N ASP A 46 8.86 -2.04 24.82
CA ASP A 46 7.59 -2.55 25.37
C ASP A 46 6.65 -1.35 25.60
N LYS A 47 5.53 -1.32 24.90
CA LYS A 47 4.58 -0.19 24.94
C LYS A 47 3.90 0.01 26.29
N ARG A 48 3.84 -1.03 27.15
CA ARG A 48 3.21 -0.99 28.46
C ARG A 48 4.16 -0.46 29.52
N THR A 49 5.41 -0.97 29.51
CA THR A 49 6.42 -0.61 30.53
C THR A 49 7.28 0.58 30.11
N ARG A 50 7.37 0.85 28.80
CA ARG A 50 8.27 1.82 28.14
C ARG A 50 9.76 1.48 28.33
N LEU A 51 10.07 0.25 28.62
CA LEU A 51 11.45 -0.24 28.71
C LEU A 51 11.94 -0.77 27.38
N ASP A 52 13.23 -0.62 27.16
CA ASP A 52 13.93 -1.26 26.03
C ASP A 52 14.14 -2.74 26.32
N GLU A 53 13.77 -3.56 25.36
CA GLU A 53 13.88 -5.02 25.41
C GLU A 53 14.63 -5.55 24.18
N HIS A 54 15.11 -6.78 24.23
CA HIS A 54 15.85 -7.40 23.14
C HIS A 54 15.33 -8.81 22.84
N ALA A 55 14.91 -9.06 21.60
CA ALA A 55 14.63 -10.40 21.09
C ALA A 55 15.82 -10.88 20.23
N ARG A 56 16.45 -11.98 20.65
CA ARG A 56 17.61 -12.57 19.94
C ARG A 56 17.15 -13.57 18.88
N ALA A 57 17.83 -13.56 17.73
CA ALA A 57 17.55 -14.48 16.64
C ALA A 57 18.82 -14.78 15.83
N ARG A 58 18.86 -15.96 15.20
CA ARG A 58 19.91 -16.32 14.22
C ARG A 58 19.62 -15.77 12.84
N VAL A 59 18.34 -15.59 12.52
CA VAL A 59 17.84 -14.97 11.28
C VAL A 59 16.82 -13.92 11.67
N VAL A 60 16.89 -12.75 11.07
CA VAL A 60 15.92 -11.65 11.26
C VAL A 60 15.14 -11.46 9.98
N VAL A 61 13.81 -11.40 10.09
CA VAL A 61 12.92 -11.11 8.98
C VAL A 61 12.14 -9.84 9.31
N LEU A 62 12.37 -8.77 8.55
CA LEU A 62 11.59 -7.56 8.64
C LEU A 62 10.38 -7.68 7.68
N ALA A 63 9.19 -7.57 8.23
CA ALA A 63 7.92 -7.56 7.52
C ALA A 63 7.02 -6.47 8.11
N ALA A 64 7.60 -5.28 8.30
CA ALA A 64 6.98 -4.16 8.99
C ALA A 64 6.24 -3.20 8.04
N SER A 65 6.09 -3.53 6.79
CA SER A 65 5.68 -2.75 5.62
C SER A 65 6.83 -1.98 4.96
N ALA A 66 6.63 -1.55 3.72
CA ALA A 66 7.66 -0.87 2.91
C ALA A 66 8.37 0.26 3.67
N CYS A 67 7.60 1.19 4.21
CA CYS A 67 8.15 2.36 4.89
C CYS A 67 8.76 2.03 6.26
N GLU A 68 8.09 1.21 7.06
CA GLU A 68 8.58 0.89 8.41
C GLU A 68 9.79 -0.06 8.38
N SER A 69 9.89 -0.97 7.41
CA SER A 69 11.11 -1.78 7.23
C SER A 69 12.30 -0.90 6.85
N ALA A 70 12.12 0.07 5.95
CA ALA A 70 13.15 1.07 5.64
C ALA A 70 13.52 1.92 6.88
N ARG A 71 12.52 2.34 7.67
CA ARG A 71 12.74 3.08 8.92
C ARG A 71 13.59 2.32 9.92
N ILE A 72 13.29 1.03 10.12
CA ILE A 72 14.04 0.16 11.03
C ILE A 72 15.50 0.04 10.55
N LEU A 73 15.72 -0.20 9.25
CA LEU A 73 17.07 -0.30 8.69
C LEU A 73 17.86 1.01 8.84
N LEU A 74 17.27 2.16 8.54
CA LEU A 74 17.90 3.46 8.67
C LEU A 74 18.19 3.85 10.13
N ASN A 75 17.41 3.36 11.08
CA ASN A 75 17.66 3.53 12.52
C ASN A 75 18.69 2.53 13.09
N SER A 76 18.95 1.41 12.38
CA SER A 76 19.87 0.36 12.81
C SER A 76 21.33 0.75 12.52
N LYS A 77 21.82 1.76 13.24
CA LYS A 77 23.18 2.32 13.05
C LYS A 77 24.19 1.66 13.99
N SER A 78 25.39 1.44 13.48
CA SER A 78 26.53 0.95 14.26
C SER A 78 27.83 1.49 13.68
N SER A 79 28.97 1.13 14.31
CA SER A 79 30.29 1.46 13.74
C SER A 79 30.56 0.82 12.38
N LEU A 80 29.91 -0.33 12.09
CA LEU A 80 30.01 -1.01 10.80
C LEU A 80 29.04 -0.42 9.78
N PHE A 81 27.89 0.07 10.23
CA PHE A 81 26.80 0.58 9.41
C PHE A 81 26.39 2.01 9.86
N PRO A 82 27.25 3.03 9.65
CA PRO A 82 27.01 4.38 10.18
C PRO A 82 25.79 5.08 9.56
N ASP A 83 25.45 4.72 8.33
CA ASP A 83 24.34 5.32 7.56
C ASP A 83 23.06 4.46 7.60
N GLY A 84 23.02 3.43 8.47
CA GLY A 84 21.92 2.45 8.60
C GLY A 84 22.32 1.08 8.09
N LEU A 85 21.65 0.06 8.59
CA LEU A 85 21.93 -1.34 8.25
C LEU A 85 21.53 -1.63 6.79
N ALA A 86 22.36 -2.39 6.08
CA ALA A 86 22.20 -2.72 4.67
C ALA A 86 22.12 -1.48 3.74
N ASN A 87 22.70 -0.35 4.14
CA ASN A 87 22.64 0.93 3.43
C ASN A 87 24.01 1.43 2.94
N GLY A 88 25.00 0.57 2.76
CA GLY A 88 26.33 0.94 2.27
C GLY A 88 26.33 1.50 0.84
N ASN A 89 25.34 1.14 0.04
CA ASN A 89 25.08 1.69 -1.29
C ASN A 89 24.17 2.93 -1.32
N GLY A 90 23.59 3.34 -0.16
CA GLY A 90 22.71 4.51 -0.04
C GLY A 90 21.32 4.31 -0.62
N LEU A 91 20.86 3.05 -0.82
CA LEU A 91 19.60 2.74 -1.49
C LEU A 91 18.43 2.45 -0.53
N VAL A 92 18.69 2.28 0.77
CA VAL A 92 17.60 2.16 1.75
C VAL A 92 16.81 3.47 1.82
N GLY A 93 15.51 3.37 1.67
CA GLY A 93 14.60 4.52 1.58
C GLY A 93 14.42 5.10 0.18
N LYS A 94 15.16 4.63 -0.85
CA LYS A 94 15.03 5.13 -2.22
C LYS A 94 13.92 4.41 -2.99
N TYR A 95 13.38 5.09 -4.01
CA TYR A 95 12.36 4.55 -4.91
C TYR A 95 11.10 4.09 -4.19
N VAL A 96 10.66 4.88 -3.19
CA VAL A 96 9.36 4.67 -2.56
C VAL A 96 8.27 5.02 -3.57
N MET A 97 7.29 4.14 -3.72
CA MET A 97 6.19 4.28 -4.68
C MET A 97 4.85 4.10 -3.99
N ASP A 98 3.82 4.73 -4.52
CA ASP A 98 2.41 4.44 -4.23
C ASP A 98 1.67 4.25 -5.56
N THR A 99 0.52 3.61 -5.54
CA THR A 99 -0.33 3.49 -6.73
C THR A 99 -0.86 4.87 -7.12
N VAL A 100 -0.82 5.19 -8.41
CA VAL A 100 -1.47 6.40 -8.93
C VAL A 100 -2.98 6.29 -8.73
N GLY A 101 -3.56 7.23 -8.02
CA GLY A 101 -4.98 7.22 -7.70
C GLY A 101 -5.70 8.45 -8.25
N ALA A 102 -6.86 8.23 -8.87
CA ALA A 102 -7.81 9.30 -9.18
C ALA A 102 -9.22 8.71 -9.19
N GLY A 103 -10.21 9.51 -8.78
CA GLY A 103 -11.58 9.03 -8.68
C GLY A 103 -12.60 10.03 -9.20
N VAL A 104 -13.76 9.51 -9.60
CA VAL A 104 -14.95 10.30 -9.97
C VAL A 104 -16.21 9.61 -9.48
N GLY A 105 -17.09 10.35 -8.83
CA GLY A 105 -18.41 9.89 -8.41
C GLY A 105 -19.52 10.36 -9.35
N GLY A 106 -20.58 9.58 -9.44
CA GLY A 106 -21.74 9.93 -10.24
C GLY A 106 -23.06 9.40 -9.66
N GLN A 107 -24.13 10.04 -10.04
CA GLN A 107 -25.50 9.59 -9.79
C GLN A 107 -26.07 8.98 -11.08
N ILE A 108 -26.63 7.78 -10.99
CA ILE A 108 -27.19 7.04 -12.13
C ILE A 108 -28.68 6.90 -11.97
N PRO A 109 -29.50 7.56 -12.83
CA PRO A 109 -30.96 7.51 -12.73
C PRO A 109 -31.56 6.09 -12.79
N ALA A 110 -30.94 5.21 -13.57
CA ALA A 110 -31.39 3.81 -13.68
C ALA A 110 -31.29 3.01 -12.36
N LEU A 111 -30.53 3.52 -11.39
CA LEU A 111 -30.37 2.91 -10.07
C LEU A 111 -31.27 3.54 -9.00
N GLU A 112 -32.09 4.52 -9.37
CA GLU A 112 -33.07 5.10 -8.45
C GLU A 112 -34.14 4.05 -8.07
N ASN A 113 -34.70 4.19 -6.88
CA ASN A 113 -35.74 3.31 -6.35
C ASN A 113 -35.40 1.81 -6.36
N MET A 114 -34.13 1.43 -6.50
CA MET A 114 -33.72 0.04 -6.41
C MET A 114 -34.14 -0.58 -5.07
N PRO A 115 -34.65 -1.81 -5.05
CA PRO A 115 -35.01 -2.45 -3.80
C PRO A 115 -33.78 -2.67 -2.92
N PRO A 116 -33.95 -2.61 -1.59
CA PRO A 116 -32.86 -2.98 -0.70
C PRO A 116 -32.50 -4.44 -0.89
N HIS A 117 -31.21 -4.76 -0.86
CA HIS A 117 -30.76 -6.12 -0.80
C HIS A 117 -29.78 -6.29 0.37
N ASN A 118 -29.72 -7.48 0.89
CA ASN A 118 -28.77 -7.84 1.92
C ASN A 118 -27.51 -8.42 1.27
N ALA A 119 -26.38 -7.76 1.51
CA ALA A 119 -25.07 -8.20 1.06
C ALA A 119 -24.25 -8.84 2.20
N ASP A 120 -24.89 -9.24 3.30
CA ASP A 120 -24.23 -9.88 4.44
C ASP A 120 -23.46 -11.12 3.99
N GLY A 121 -22.19 -11.16 4.36
CA GLY A 121 -21.29 -12.23 3.94
C GLY A 121 -20.72 -12.10 2.53
N ALA A 122 -21.17 -11.15 1.73
CA ALA A 122 -20.50 -10.80 0.48
C ALA A 122 -19.24 -9.98 0.77
N SER A 123 -18.12 -10.41 0.22
CA SER A 123 -16.84 -9.73 0.40
C SER A 123 -16.38 -8.93 -0.82
N ALA A 124 -17.05 -9.08 -1.95
CA ALA A 124 -16.76 -8.28 -3.15
C ALA A 124 -17.09 -6.82 -2.89
N MET A 125 -16.06 -5.98 -2.84
CA MET A 125 -16.22 -4.57 -2.52
C MET A 125 -16.42 -3.72 -3.77
N HIS A 126 -15.88 -4.13 -4.90
CA HIS A 126 -15.93 -3.42 -6.17
C HIS A 126 -15.72 -4.38 -7.35
N VAL A 127 -16.06 -3.91 -8.52
CA VAL A 127 -15.83 -4.59 -9.79
C VAL A 127 -14.56 -4.02 -10.42
N TYR A 128 -13.78 -4.85 -11.07
CA TYR A 128 -12.55 -4.47 -11.74
C TYR A 128 -12.73 -4.43 -13.24
N MET A 129 -12.25 -3.38 -13.89
CA MET A 129 -12.03 -3.31 -15.32
C MET A 129 -10.53 -3.20 -15.58
N PRO A 130 -9.88 -4.22 -16.19
CA PRO A 130 -8.46 -4.16 -16.47
C PRO A 130 -8.14 -3.14 -17.56
N TRP A 131 -6.86 -2.77 -17.70
CA TRP A 131 -6.37 -1.90 -18.77
C TRP A 131 -6.80 -2.41 -20.15
N TRP A 132 -7.27 -1.53 -21.01
CA TRP A 132 -7.84 -1.88 -22.31
C TRP A 132 -7.18 -1.15 -23.48
N LEU A 133 -6.38 -0.11 -23.25
CA LEU A 133 -5.77 0.74 -24.29
C LEU A 133 -4.35 0.31 -24.64
N TYR A 134 -4.07 -1.01 -24.70
CA TYR A 134 -2.72 -1.50 -25.02
C TYR A 134 -2.27 -1.13 -26.44
N GLN A 135 -3.21 -1.10 -27.39
CA GLN A 135 -2.89 -0.81 -28.78
C GLN A 135 -2.55 0.66 -28.96
N GLU A 136 -3.36 1.53 -28.35
CA GLU A 136 -3.15 2.98 -28.33
C GLU A 136 -1.82 3.31 -27.65
N GLN A 137 -1.54 2.66 -26.54
CA GLN A 137 -0.28 2.81 -25.82
C GLN A 137 0.91 2.32 -26.67
N GLY A 138 0.78 1.16 -27.32
CA GLY A 138 1.82 0.61 -28.19
C GLY A 138 2.11 1.47 -29.43
N ARG A 139 1.14 2.27 -29.88
CA ARG A 139 1.30 3.25 -30.97
C ARG A 139 1.79 4.62 -30.49
N GLY A 140 1.93 4.83 -29.18
CA GLY A 140 2.33 6.13 -28.62
C GLY A 140 1.26 7.21 -28.71
N GLU A 141 -0.02 6.82 -28.74
CA GLU A 141 -1.15 7.74 -28.83
C GLU A 141 -1.56 8.32 -27.46
N LEU A 142 -1.02 7.77 -26.36
CA LEU A 142 -1.23 8.24 -25.01
C LEU A 142 -0.06 9.11 -24.54
N ASP A 143 -0.35 10.14 -23.78
CA ASP A 143 0.64 11.08 -23.22
C ASP A 143 1.22 10.59 -21.87
N PHE A 144 1.04 9.32 -21.54
CA PHE A 144 1.62 8.65 -20.37
C PHE A 144 2.06 7.22 -20.71
N ALA A 145 3.07 6.74 -19.98
CA ALA A 145 3.49 5.35 -20.01
C ALA A 145 2.71 4.52 -18.97
N ARG A 146 2.72 3.19 -19.18
CA ARG A 146 2.05 2.24 -18.29
C ARG A 146 0.52 2.34 -18.36
N GLY A 147 -0.17 1.60 -17.51
CA GLY A 147 -1.62 1.53 -17.53
C GLY A 147 -2.24 1.67 -16.15
N TYR A 148 -3.55 1.53 -16.10
CA TYR A 148 -4.30 1.48 -14.86
C TYR A 148 -5.49 0.53 -14.99
N HIS A 149 -5.99 0.03 -13.89
CA HIS A 149 -7.30 -0.59 -13.85
C HIS A 149 -8.32 0.34 -13.20
N ILE A 150 -9.59 0.04 -13.41
CA ILE A 150 -10.69 0.76 -12.79
C ILE A 150 -11.33 -0.14 -11.75
N GLU A 151 -11.42 0.37 -10.54
CA GLU A 151 -12.27 -0.17 -9.48
C GLU A 151 -13.56 0.64 -9.46
N PHE A 152 -14.70 0.00 -9.47
CA PHE A 152 -15.94 0.72 -9.34
C PHE A 152 -16.95 -0.04 -8.50
N GLY A 153 -17.83 0.71 -7.88
CA GLY A 153 -18.87 0.18 -7.04
C GLY A 153 -19.94 1.21 -6.75
N GLY A 154 -20.93 0.79 -6.00
CA GLY A 154 -22.05 1.62 -5.65
C GLY A 154 -23.20 0.80 -5.09
N GLY A 155 -24.40 1.34 -5.17
CA GLY A 155 -25.60 0.66 -4.74
C GLY A 155 -25.96 0.89 -3.27
N ARG A 156 -26.94 0.16 -2.79
CA ARG A 156 -27.46 0.29 -1.43
C ARG A 156 -26.59 -0.44 -0.43
N LYS A 157 -25.84 0.32 0.33
CA LYS A 157 -25.10 -0.15 1.50
C LYS A 157 -25.80 0.33 2.78
N MET A 158 -25.39 -0.20 3.93
CA MET A 158 -25.82 0.38 5.21
C MET A 158 -25.45 1.88 5.24
N PRO A 159 -26.38 2.80 5.59
CA PRO A 159 -26.06 4.21 5.71
C PRO A 159 -24.96 4.43 6.73
N GLY A 160 -23.87 5.07 6.30
CA GLY A 160 -22.75 5.44 7.16
C GLY A 160 -22.83 6.89 7.60
N PHE A 161 -21.85 7.30 8.37
CA PHE A 161 -21.65 8.69 8.73
C PHE A 161 -21.41 9.51 7.45
N GLY A 162 -22.10 10.63 7.31
CA GLY A 162 -22.03 11.46 6.10
C GLY A 162 -23.05 11.13 4.99
N PHE A 163 -23.81 10.04 5.16
CA PHE A 163 -24.89 9.68 4.22
C PHE A 163 -25.80 10.86 3.82
N MET A 164 -26.20 11.66 4.79
CA MET A 164 -27.05 12.82 4.58
C MET A 164 -26.37 13.93 3.77
N GLY A 165 -25.07 14.16 4.01
CA GLY A 165 -24.28 15.15 3.27
C GLY A 165 -24.19 14.81 1.78
N GLY A 166 -23.99 13.53 1.45
CA GLY A 166 -23.96 13.06 0.06
C GLY A 166 -25.30 13.21 -0.67
N LEU A 167 -26.43 13.16 0.05
CA LEU A 167 -27.75 13.34 -0.54
C LEU A 167 -28.23 14.80 -0.61
N ALA A 168 -27.68 15.68 0.22
CA ALA A 168 -28.14 17.06 0.33
C ALA A 168 -28.26 17.81 -1.02
N PRO A 169 -27.29 17.71 -1.95
CA PRO A 169 -27.39 18.36 -3.26
C PRO A 169 -28.57 17.89 -4.11
N PHE A 170 -29.09 16.69 -3.86
CA PHE A 170 -30.15 16.07 -4.65
C PHE A 170 -31.53 16.24 -4.02
N THR A 171 -31.63 16.75 -2.80
CA THR A 171 -32.90 16.90 -2.08
C THR A 171 -33.50 18.27 -2.17
N ASP A 172 -32.84 19.22 -2.83
CA ASP A 172 -33.32 20.59 -3.10
C ASP A 172 -33.93 21.25 -1.85
N GLY A 173 -33.24 21.13 -0.69
CA GLY A 173 -33.72 21.67 0.58
C GLY A 173 -35.01 21.03 1.11
N ALA A 174 -35.40 19.88 0.59
CA ALA A 174 -36.58 19.14 1.05
C ALA A 174 -36.47 18.83 2.56
N TYR A 175 -37.64 18.83 3.23
CA TYR A 175 -37.75 18.44 4.64
C TYR A 175 -39.02 17.60 4.87
N GLY A 176 -39.12 17.00 6.06
CA GLY A 176 -40.26 16.18 6.44
C GLY A 176 -40.47 14.96 5.56
N GLN A 177 -41.70 14.77 5.09
CA GLN A 177 -42.08 13.59 4.28
C GLN A 177 -41.36 13.60 2.91
N ARG A 178 -41.34 14.77 2.23
CA ARG A 178 -40.64 14.91 0.95
C ARG A 178 -39.18 14.52 1.04
N PHE A 179 -38.48 14.97 2.07
CA PHE A 179 -37.08 14.60 2.30
C PHE A 179 -36.89 13.07 2.46
N LYS A 180 -37.80 12.39 3.17
CA LYS A 180 -37.73 10.94 3.33
C LYS A 180 -37.96 10.20 2.00
N GLU A 181 -38.83 10.74 1.15
CA GLU A 181 -39.09 10.19 -0.18
C GLU A 181 -37.88 10.36 -1.11
N GLU A 182 -37.25 11.52 -1.13
CA GLU A 182 -36.03 11.77 -1.90
C GLU A 182 -34.87 10.90 -1.40
N CYS A 183 -34.71 10.75 -0.09
CA CYS A 183 -33.72 9.82 0.47
C CYS A 183 -33.93 8.37 0.00
N ARG A 184 -35.18 7.90 -0.07
CA ARG A 184 -35.47 6.55 -0.56
C ARG A 184 -35.21 6.42 -2.06
N ARG A 185 -35.51 7.46 -2.83
CA ARG A 185 -35.31 7.52 -4.26
C ARG A 185 -33.83 7.45 -4.60
N TYR A 186 -33.04 8.34 -4.06
CA TYR A 186 -31.63 8.49 -4.42
C TYR A 186 -30.70 7.51 -3.69
N TYR A 187 -31.12 6.96 -2.56
CA TYR A 187 -30.26 6.06 -1.82
C TYR A 187 -29.93 4.80 -2.61
N GLY A 188 -28.66 4.65 -2.95
CA GLY A 188 -28.14 3.54 -3.75
C GLY A 188 -27.98 3.86 -5.24
N SER A 189 -28.37 5.07 -5.70
CA SER A 189 -28.17 5.47 -7.09
C SER A 189 -26.79 6.07 -7.37
N PHE A 190 -25.94 6.21 -6.36
CA PHE A 190 -24.59 6.71 -6.51
C PHE A 190 -23.62 5.59 -6.77
N ILE A 191 -22.73 5.83 -7.72
CA ILE A 191 -21.59 4.99 -8.02
C ILE A 191 -20.31 5.80 -7.90
N TRP A 192 -19.21 5.09 -7.77
CA TRP A 192 -17.89 5.67 -7.76
C TRP A 192 -16.97 4.85 -8.66
N PHE A 193 -16.04 5.52 -9.30
CA PHE A 193 -14.94 4.96 -10.05
C PHE A 193 -13.65 5.44 -9.41
N ASP A 194 -12.74 4.51 -9.14
CA ASP A 194 -11.38 4.78 -8.70
C ASP A 194 -10.40 4.09 -9.64
N GLY A 195 -9.47 4.84 -10.18
CA GLY A 195 -8.34 4.31 -10.93
C GLY A 195 -7.21 3.91 -9.99
N ARG A 196 -6.55 2.81 -10.34
CA ARG A 196 -5.29 2.39 -9.73
C ARG A 196 -4.28 2.24 -10.85
N GLY A 197 -3.31 3.14 -10.87
CA GLY A 197 -2.34 3.23 -11.94
C GLY A 197 -0.94 2.87 -11.51
N GLU A 198 -0.15 2.45 -12.48
CA GLU A 198 1.23 2.08 -12.28
C GLU A 198 2.10 3.33 -12.14
N MET A 199 2.88 3.42 -11.04
CA MET A 199 3.87 4.46 -10.83
C MET A 199 5.23 3.99 -11.34
N ILE A 200 5.96 4.90 -11.99
CA ILE A 200 7.34 4.67 -12.42
C ILE A 200 8.27 5.11 -11.29
N PRO A 201 9.17 4.24 -10.79
CA PRO A 201 10.11 4.63 -9.75
C PRO A 201 11.02 5.76 -10.26
N ASN A 202 11.29 6.74 -9.39
CA ASN A 202 12.15 7.87 -9.69
C ASN A 202 12.97 8.30 -8.47
N ASP A 203 14.05 9.04 -8.70
CA ASP A 203 15.00 9.48 -7.67
C ASP A 203 14.43 10.54 -6.72
N ASP A 204 13.37 11.24 -7.11
CA ASP A 204 12.72 12.29 -6.32
C ASP A 204 11.74 11.71 -5.27
N CYS A 205 11.46 10.39 -5.33
CA CYS A 205 10.58 9.69 -4.40
C CYS A 205 11.38 8.79 -3.45
N TYR A 206 11.56 9.26 -2.22
CA TYR A 206 12.33 8.55 -1.20
C TYR A 206 11.91 8.95 0.22
N CYS A 207 12.33 8.16 1.19
CA CYS A 207 12.26 8.51 2.60
C CYS A 207 13.62 8.48 3.27
N GLU A 208 13.76 9.28 4.31
CA GLU A 208 14.95 9.36 5.16
C GLU A 208 14.54 9.58 6.62
N ILE A 209 15.44 9.40 7.56
CA ILE A 209 15.14 9.73 8.97
C ILE A 209 15.00 11.25 9.10
N ASP A 210 13.89 11.67 9.70
CA ASP A 210 13.69 13.09 10.06
C ASP A 210 14.61 13.44 11.24
N PRO A 211 15.55 14.39 11.08
CA PRO A 211 16.46 14.78 12.16
C PRO A 211 15.76 15.46 13.34
N ASN A 212 14.51 15.90 13.16
CA ASN A 212 13.75 16.65 14.15
C ASN A 212 12.53 15.90 14.68
N GLY A 213 12.22 14.72 14.11
CA GLY A 213 11.03 13.95 14.41
C GLY A 213 11.33 12.69 15.19
N VAL A 214 10.60 12.49 16.31
CA VAL A 214 10.54 11.22 17.03
C VAL A 214 9.08 10.89 17.31
N ASP A 215 8.78 9.59 17.33
CA ASP A 215 7.44 9.14 17.71
C ASP A 215 7.24 9.15 19.25
N GLN A 216 6.06 8.75 19.68
CA GLN A 216 5.73 8.68 21.13
C GLN A 216 6.60 7.69 21.94
N TRP A 217 7.37 6.84 21.26
CA TRP A 217 8.29 5.85 21.83
C TRP A 217 9.75 6.31 21.81
N GLY A 218 10.00 7.53 21.31
CA GLY A 218 11.33 8.10 21.16
C GLY A 218 12.12 7.54 19.98
N ILE A 219 11.47 6.87 19.04
CA ILE A 219 12.10 6.32 17.83
C ILE A 219 12.05 7.39 16.72
N PRO A 220 13.18 7.70 16.03
CA PRO A 220 13.20 8.65 14.94
C PRO A 220 12.19 8.28 13.85
N THR A 221 11.46 9.27 13.33
CA THR A 221 10.43 9.10 12.28
C THR A 221 11.01 9.29 10.90
N LEU A 222 10.22 8.93 9.88
CA LEU A 222 10.58 9.19 8.48
C LEU A 222 10.10 10.57 8.04
N ARG A 223 10.89 11.19 7.17
CA ARG A 223 10.50 12.30 6.31
C ARG A 223 10.46 11.79 4.89
N PHE A 224 9.35 12.07 4.18
CA PHE A 224 9.14 11.67 2.80
C PHE A 224 9.42 12.83 1.85
N HIS A 225 10.08 12.51 0.74
CA HIS A 225 10.22 13.34 -0.43
C HIS A 225 9.44 12.70 -1.55
N TRP A 226 8.61 13.51 -2.25
CA TRP A 226 7.72 12.96 -3.25
C TRP A 226 7.49 13.92 -4.39
N LYS A 227 7.54 13.40 -5.60
CA LYS A 227 7.25 14.15 -6.80
C LYS A 227 6.67 13.24 -7.87
N TRP A 228 5.43 13.49 -8.22
CA TRP A 228 4.81 12.84 -9.36
C TRP A 228 5.49 13.32 -10.66
N SER A 229 5.72 12.42 -11.60
CA SER A 229 6.17 12.75 -12.94
C SER A 229 4.99 13.11 -13.85
N ASP A 230 5.27 13.63 -15.04
CA ASP A 230 4.24 13.94 -16.03
C ASP A 230 3.43 12.71 -16.43
N HIS A 231 4.01 11.49 -16.34
CA HIS A 231 3.31 10.25 -16.61
C HIS A 231 2.18 9.99 -15.62
N GLU A 232 2.43 10.12 -14.33
CA GLU A 232 1.42 9.93 -13.29
C GLU A 232 0.35 11.02 -13.33
N LEU A 233 0.75 12.28 -13.54
CA LEU A 233 -0.18 13.41 -13.65
C LEU A 233 -1.11 13.26 -14.87
N ASN A 234 -0.57 12.90 -16.02
CA ASN A 234 -1.35 12.67 -17.24
C ASN A 234 -2.26 11.45 -17.11
N GLN A 235 -1.78 10.39 -16.47
CA GLN A 235 -2.57 9.20 -16.18
C GLN A 235 -3.78 9.52 -15.28
N ALA A 236 -3.59 10.29 -14.21
CA ALA A 236 -4.68 10.70 -13.30
C ALA A 236 -5.73 11.56 -14.02
N ARG A 237 -5.30 12.51 -14.84
CA ARG A 237 -6.20 13.32 -15.68
C ARG A 237 -6.99 12.44 -16.66
N HIS A 238 -6.34 11.48 -17.30
CA HIS A 238 -7.00 10.54 -18.21
C HIS A 238 -8.03 9.68 -17.47
N MET A 239 -7.72 9.19 -16.26
CA MET A 239 -8.64 8.45 -15.40
C MET A 239 -9.93 9.26 -15.17
N GLN A 240 -9.83 10.48 -14.67
CA GLN A 240 -11.01 11.30 -14.35
C GLN A 240 -11.89 11.58 -15.58
N ARG A 241 -11.28 11.91 -16.71
CA ARG A 241 -12.03 12.12 -17.97
C ARG A 241 -12.72 10.85 -18.44
N THR A 242 -12.06 9.71 -18.35
CA THR A 242 -12.63 8.42 -18.70
C THR A 242 -13.83 8.08 -17.80
N PHE A 243 -13.69 8.26 -16.49
CA PHE A 243 -14.77 7.95 -15.55
C PHE A 243 -15.99 8.86 -15.73
N ALA A 244 -15.77 10.15 -15.94
CA ALA A 244 -16.83 11.09 -16.26
C ALA A 244 -17.59 10.66 -17.53
N SER A 245 -16.85 10.30 -18.59
CA SER A 245 -17.42 9.83 -19.86
C SER A 245 -18.24 8.54 -19.68
N ILE A 246 -17.78 7.60 -18.83
CA ILE A 246 -18.54 6.39 -18.52
C ILE A 246 -19.84 6.73 -17.79
N ILE A 247 -19.80 7.60 -16.78
CA ILE A 247 -20.98 8.05 -16.03
C ILE A 247 -22.01 8.69 -16.98
N GLU A 248 -21.57 9.57 -17.88
CA GLU A 248 -22.42 10.22 -18.87
C GLU A 248 -23.01 9.20 -19.86
N ALA A 249 -22.22 8.24 -20.34
CA ALA A 249 -22.68 7.18 -21.22
C ALA A 249 -23.75 6.27 -20.55
N MET A 250 -23.71 6.15 -19.22
CA MET A 250 -24.75 5.47 -18.43
C MET A 250 -26.02 6.35 -18.23
N GLY A 251 -26.08 7.53 -18.81
CA GLY A 251 -27.15 8.50 -18.59
C GLY A 251 -27.11 9.15 -17.21
N GLY A 252 -25.98 9.10 -16.54
CA GLY A 252 -25.74 9.63 -15.21
C GLY A 252 -25.28 11.08 -15.20
N GLN A 253 -25.18 11.62 -14.01
CA GLN A 253 -24.63 12.93 -13.72
C GLN A 253 -23.36 12.79 -12.87
N VAL A 254 -22.26 13.40 -13.31
CA VAL A 254 -21.04 13.49 -12.51
C VAL A 254 -21.29 14.37 -11.28
N THR A 255 -20.89 13.89 -10.11
CA THR A 255 -21.15 14.54 -8.81
C THR A 255 -19.91 15.01 -8.08
N SER A 256 -18.73 14.64 -8.55
CA SER A 256 -17.44 15.11 -8.05
C SER A 256 -16.75 16.03 -9.07
N ALA A 257 -15.73 16.76 -8.63
CA ALA A 257 -14.92 17.57 -9.52
C ALA A 257 -14.16 16.65 -10.51
N VAL A 258 -14.01 17.12 -11.75
CA VAL A 258 -13.14 16.57 -12.77
C VAL A 258 -12.15 17.67 -13.13
N HIS A 259 -10.87 17.38 -12.96
CA HIS A 259 -9.83 18.39 -13.11
C HIS A 259 -9.12 18.28 -14.45
N ASP A 260 -8.80 19.41 -15.05
CA ASP A 260 -8.00 19.47 -16.28
C ASP A 260 -6.50 19.39 -15.99
N ASP A 261 -6.07 19.77 -14.80
CA ASP A 261 -4.70 19.63 -14.32
C ASP A 261 -4.53 18.27 -13.62
N GLY A 262 -3.48 17.53 -13.98
CA GLY A 262 -3.15 16.25 -13.38
C GLY A 262 -2.78 16.38 -11.90
N ALA A 263 -2.19 17.49 -11.48
CA ALA A 263 -1.83 17.74 -10.10
C ALA A 263 -3.05 17.89 -9.17
N ASP A 264 -4.16 18.40 -9.70
CA ASP A 264 -5.44 18.51 -8.96
C ASP A 264 -6.24 17.20 -9.06
N ALA A 265 -5.98 16.38 -10.10
CA ALA A 265 -6.68 15.11 -10.33
C ALA A 265 -6.12 13.96 -9.50
N ILE A 266 -4.81 13.95 -9.24
CA ILE A 266 -4.12 12.85 -8.59
C ILE A 266 -4.33 12.85 -7.07
N ALA A 267 -4.48 11.66 -6.51
CA ALA A 267 -4.50 11.50 -5.06
C ALA A 267 -3.17 11.93 -4.43
N ALA A 268 -3.22 12.49 -3.23
CA ALA A 268 -2.01 12.82 -2.51
C ALA A 268 -1.16 11.56 -2.23
N PRO A 269 0.18 11.69 -2.18
CA PRO A 269 1.06 10.57 -1.83
C PRO A 269 0.67 9.92 -0.50
N GLY A 270 0.67 8.59 -0.44
CA GLY A 270 0.24 7.81 0.73
C GLY A 270 -1.29 7.75 0.94
N GLN A 271 -2.09 8.37 0.09
CA GLN A 271 -3.55 8.34 0.22
C GLN A 271 -4.14 7.03 -0.29
N ILE A 272 -3.51 6.40 -1.27
CA ILE A 272 -3.98 5.13 -1.82
C ILE A 272 -3.58 3.94 -0.95
N ILE A 273 -2.60 4.13 -0.06
CA ILE A 273 -2.14 3.12 0.92
C ILE A 273 -1.58 1.84 0.27
N HIS A 274 -0.94 1.97 -0.88
CA HIS A 274 -0.28 0.89 -1.60
C HIS A 274 1.23 1.12 -1.70
N GLU A 275 1.84 1.67 -0.64
CA GLU A 275 3.25 2.00 -0.62
C GLU A 275 4.11 0.75 -0.76
N VAL A 276 5.04 0.81 -1.69
CA VAL A 276 6.04 -0.23 -1.97
C VAL A 276 7.40 0.39 -2.29
N GLY A 277 8.45 -0.41 -2.36
CA GLY A 277 9.80 0.08 -2.59
C GLY A 277 10.50 0.53 -1.29
N GLY A 278 11.60 1.25 -1.41
CA GLY A 278 12.40 1.70 -0.27
C GLY A 278 13.43 0.69 0.25
N VAL A 279 13.30 -0.61 -0.10
CA VAL A 279 14.29 -1.66 0.22
C VAL A 279 14.35 -2.63 -0.97
N SER A 280 14.51 -2.12 -2.18
CA SER A 280 14.31 -2.87 -3.42
C SER A 280 15.23 -4.08 -3.58
N MET A 281 14.68 -5.18 -4.10
CA MET A 281 15.44 -6.34 -4.55
C MET A 281 16.04 -6.12 -5.93
N GLY A 282 17.06 -6.91 -6.29
CA GLY A 282 17.67 -6.86 -7.62
C GLY A 282 18.82 -7.87 -7.78
N ASP A 283 19.54 -7.73 -8.89
CA ASP A 283 20.55 -8.68 -9.32
C ASP A 283 21.97 -8.33 -8.87
N ALA A 284 22.18 -7.14 -8.30
CA ALA A 284 23.50 -6.68 -7.90
C ALA A 284 23.48 -5.77 -6.66
N PRO A 285 24.48 -5.87 -5.78
CA PRO A 285 24.58 -5.06 -4.57
C PRO A 285 24.80 -3.55 -4.85
N SER A 286 25.20 -3.18 -6.05
CA SER A 286 25.35 -1.77 -6.44
C SER A 286 24.04 -1.09 -6.84
N THR A 287 22.99 -1.85 -7.12
CA THR A 287 21.72 -1.34 -7.66
C THR A 287 20.50 -1.75 -6.84
N SER A 288 20.69 -2.54 -5.79
CA SER A 288 19.61 -2.98 -4.90
C SER A 288 20.09 -3.21 -3.48
N VAL A 289 19.15 -3.19 -2.53
CA VAL A 289 19.40 -3.51 -1.12
C VAL A 289 19.39 -5.02 -0.88
N LEU A 290 18.48 -5.72 -1.57
CA LEU A 290 18.22 -7.15 -1.43
C LEU A 290 18.56 -7.90 -2.72
N ASN A 291 18.84 -9.19 -2.61
CA ASN A 291 18.84 -10.08 -3.77
C ASN A 291 17.42 -10.57 -4.11
N GLU A 292 17.30 -11.42 -5.13
CA GLU A 292 16.00 -11.94 -5.61
C GLU A 292 15.23 -12.80 -4.60
N PHE A 293 15.87 -13.28 -3.52
CA PHE A 293 15.23 -14.04 -2.44
C PHE A 293 15.02 -13.22 -1.17
N CYS A 294 15.27 -11.90 -1.24
CA CYS A 294 15.07 -10.91 -0.18
C CYS A 294 16.06 -10.92 1.02
N PRO A 295 17.17 -11.67 1.08
CA PRO A 295 18.21 -11.33 2.03
C PRO A 295 18.93 -10.04 1.58
N ALA A 296 19.38 -9.26 2.55
CA ALA A 296 20.22 -8.09 2.28
C ALA A 296 21.61 -8.52 1.79
N TRP A 297 22.13 -7.82 0.76
CA TRP A 297 23.46 -8.11 0.22
C TRP A 297 24.58 -8.01 1.27
N GLU A 298 24.45 -7.06 2.17
CA GLU A 298 25.47 -6.79 3.20
C GLU A 298 25.31 -7.64 4.47
N VAL A 299 24.10 -8.23 4.68
CA VAL A 299 23.76 -8.98 5.90
C VAL A 299 22.95 -10.20 5.54
N ASP A 300 23.62 -11.31 5.30
CA ASP A 300 23.08 -12.54 4.70
C ASP A 300 21.96 -13.23 5.50
N ASN A 301 21.85 -12.94 6.79
CA ASN A 301 20.84 -13.47 7.70
C ASN A 301 19.74 -12.44 8.06
N LEU A 302 19.66 -11.33 7.30
CA LEU A 302 18.60 -10.32 7.40
C LEU A 302 17.77 -10.34 6.11
N PHE A 303 16.46 -10.52 6.24
CA PHE A 303 15.52 -10.63 5.13
C PHE A 303 14.44 -9.53 5.22
N VAL A 304 14.02 -9.01 4.06
CA VAL A 304 12.91 -8.02 3.98
C VAL A 304 11.91 -8.45 2.89
N PRO A 305 11.06 -9.47 3.13
CA PRO A 305 10.13 -10.00 2.12
C PRO A 305 8.74 -9.33 2.19
N ASP A 306 8.70 -8.01 2.32
CA ASP A 306 7.45 -7.23 2.35
C ASP A 306 7.34 -6.29 1.13
N GLY A 307 6.47 -5.29 1.21
CA GLY A 307 6.31 -4.29 0.16
C GLY A 307 7.58 -3.49 -0.14
N GLY A 308 8.54 -3.46 0.79
CA GLY A 308 9.84 -2.80 0.61
C GLY A 308 10.67 -3.39 -0.53
N ALA A 309 10.54 -4.69 -0.79
CA ALA A 309 11.31 -5.41 -1.80
C ALA A 309 10.93 -5.09 -3.26
N PHE A 310 9.84 -4.39 -3.48
CA PHE A 310 9.34 -4.10 -4.84
C PHE A 310 10.28 -3.16 -5.61
N VAL A 311 10.38 -3.41 -6.91
CA VAL A 311 11.20 -2.63 -7.87
C VAL A 311 10.35 -1.76 -8.80
N SER A 312 9.03 -1.98 -8.81
CA SER A 312 8.02 -1.19 -9.51
C SER A 312 6.69 -1.35 -8.79
N ASN A 313 5.79 -0.40 -8.96
CA ASN A 313 4.43 -0.51 -8.45
C ASN A 313 3.47 -0.71 -9.62
N ALA A 314 2.90 -1.91 -9.72
CA ALA A 314 1.89 -2.22 -10.72
C ALA A 314 0.56 -1.52 -10.45
N ASP A 315 -0.33 -1.56 -11.44
CA ASP A 315 -1.70 -1.06 -11.33
C ASP A 315 -2.61 -1.90 -10.41
N LYS A 316 -2.08 -2.91 -9.73
CA LYS A 316 -2.84 -3.83 -8.86
C LYS A 316 -2.51 -3.62 -7.39
N ASN A 317 -3.51 -3.89 -6.54
CA ASN A 317 -3.34 -3.93 -5.09
C ASN A 317 -2.20 -4.89 -4.74
N PRO A 318 -1.17 -4.48 -3.98
CA PRO A 318 0.10 -5.21 -3.91
C PRO A 318 0.10 -6.45 -3.02
N THR A 319 -0.93 -6.64 -2.17
CA THR A 319 -0.94 -7.66 -1.10
C THR A 319 -0.67 -9.08 -1.60
N LEU A 320 -1.26 -9.49 -2.74
CA LEU A 320 -1.05 -10.85 -3.26
C LEU A 320 0.41 -11.07 -3.68
N SER A 321 1.04 -10.06 -4.29
CA SER A 321 2.45 -10.10 -4.68
C SER A 321 3.36 -10.10 -3.44
N ILE A 322 3.03 -9.31 -2.39
CA ILE A 322 3.75 -9.34 -1.11
C ILE A 322 3.69 -10.74 -0.52
N MET A 323 2.52 -11.39 -0.50
CA MET A 323 2.38 -12.76 0.01
C MET A 323 3.20 -13.77 -0.79
N ALA A 324 3.26 -13.64 -2.11
CA ALA A 324 4.06 -14.51 -2.97
C ALA A 324 5.57 -14.34 -2.72
N ILE A 325 6.04 -13.10 -2.57
CA ILE A 325 7.43 -12.79 -2.22
C ILE A 325 7.77 -13.35 -0.84
N ALA A 326 6.90 -13.15 0.16
CA ALA A 326 7.10 -13.67 1.50
C ALA A 326 7.14 -15.21 1.53
N TRP A 327 6.30 -15.87 0.74
CA TRP A 327 6.35 -17.33 0.60
C TRP A 327 7.67 -17.80 0.01
N ARG A 328 8.08 -17.25 -1.13
CA ARG A 328 9.36 -17.58 -1.77
C ARG A 328 10.55 -17.38 -0.83
N ALA A 329 10.58 -16.25 -0.11
CA ALA A 329 11.63 -15.99 0.87
C ALA A 329 11.61 -16.98 2.04
N SER A 330 10.42 -17.39 2.49
CA SER A 330 10.27 -18.38 3.56
C SER A 330 10.80 -19.75 3.15
N ASP A 331 10.50 -20.22 1.94
CA ASP A 331 11.04 -21.47 1.41
C ASP A 331 12.57 -21.41 1.32
N TYR A 332 13.11 -20.30 0.81
CA TYR A 332 14.56 -20.08 0.75
C TYR A 332 15.21 -20.09 2.13
N ILE A 333 14.63 -19.41 3.13
CA ILE A 333 15.13 -19.42 4.51
C ILE A 333 15.20 -20.85 5.06
N VAL A 334 14.17 -21.65 4.85
CA VAL A 334 14.12 -23.04 5.31
C VAL A 334 15.23 -23.88 4.67
N GLU A 335 15.45 -23.75 3.37
CA GLU A 335 16.52 -24.44 2.64
C GLU A 335 17.91 -24.02 3.13
N GLN A 336 18.13 -22.72 3.33
CA GLN A 336 19.42 -22.19 3.80
C GLN A 336 19.71 -22.61 5.25
N LEU A 337 18.71 -22.66 6.12
CA LEU A 337 18.85 -23.17 7.49
C LEU A 337 19.16 -24.67 7.50
N ALA A 338 18.53 -25.46 6.64
CA ALA A 338 18.77 -26.90 6.51
C ALA A 338 20.21 -27.19 6.02
N SER A 339 20.73 -26.41 5.11
CA SER A 339 22.10 -26.50 4.60
C SER A 339 23.15 -25.87 5.51
N ARG A 340 22.73 -25.19 6.59
CA ARG A 340 23.60 -24.42 7.51
C ARG A 340 24.36 -23.28 6.80
N SER A 341 23.82 -22.76 5.72
CA SER A 341 24.41 -21.64 4.96
C SER A 341 24.14 -20.28 5.62
N ILE A 342 23.06 -20.19 6.38
CA ILE A 342 22.70 -19.04 7.23
C ILE A 342 22.35 -19.50 8.65
N GLY A 343 22.49 -18.63 9.63
CA GLY A 343 22.14 -18.90 11.05
C GLY A 343 23.29 -19.23 11.97
#